data_1a83bd3624bfdb3e25cdecce749f4e49
#
_entry.id   1a83bd3624bfdb3e25cdecce749f4e49
#
_cell.length_a   1.000
_cell.length_b   1.000
_cell.length_c   1.000
_cell.angle_alpha   90.00
_cell.angle_beta   90.00
_cell.angle_gamma   90.00
#
_symmetry.space_group_name_H-M   'P 1'
#
loop_
_entity.id
_entity.type
_entity.pdbx_description
1 polymer ?
#
loop_
_entity_poly.entity_id
_entity_poly.type
_entity_poly.pdbx_seq_one_letter_code
_entity_poly.pdbx_strand_id
1 'polypeptide(L)'
;SFPILAALIRRDEDVDDKHIPLLLWWAIENKAVSDGAQVAKLLADKSIWRTPMMQNHLVKRLGQRFTAERTPTNLKTAAKLLALAPTNADRDQLVAGMEEGLRGNAVQNPPKALLAETVKLWKASPHTPMLISFATRLGLPEAMDEAIALVKNPKTSASERRALTKLLSERRSGNALKLLLGQF
;
A
#
# COMPACT_ATOMS: atom_id res chain seq x y z
N SER A 1 -6.60 -17.54 18.16
CA SER A 1 -6.89 -18.20 16.88
C SER A 1 -7.59 -17.26 15.90
N PHE A 2 -7.52 -17.50 14.59
CA PHE A 2 -8.17 -16.67 13.56
C PHE A 2 -9.71 -16.62 13.68
N PRO A 3 -10.41 -17.70 14.07
CA PRO A 3 -11.86 -17.62 14.33
C PRO A 3 -12.24 -16.59 15.41
N ILE A 4 -11.47 -16.49 16.48
CA ILE A 4 -11.69 -15.48 17.53
C ILE A 4 -11.46 -14.07 16.96
N LEU A 5 -10.39 -13.87 16.18
CA LEU A 5 -10.13 -12.57 15.52
C LEU A 5 -11.29 -12.18 14.59
N ALA A 6 -11.78 -13.13 13.79
CA ALA A 6 -12.92 -12.90 12.91
C ALA A 6 -14.20 -12.51 13.67
N ALA A 7 -14.46 -13.13 14.82
CA ALA A 7 -15.59 -12.78 15.68
C ALA A 7 -15.44 -11.36 16.26
N LEU A 8 -14.24 -11.02 16.77
CA LEU A 8 -13.98 -9.70 17.36
C LEU A 8 -14.03 -8.58 16.32
N ILE A 9 -13.55 -8.83 15.09
CA ILE A 9 -13.64 -7.83 14.00
C ILE A 9 -15.09 -7.46 13.67
N ARG A 10 -16.06 -8.37 13.90
CA ARG A 10 -17.48 -8.15 13.63
C ARG A 10 -18.24 -7.47 14.76
N ARG A 11 -17.58 -7.11 15.83
CA ARG A 11 -18.18 -6.43 16.97
C ARG A 11 -18.12 -4.92 16.76
N ASP A 12 -19.22 -4.35 16.31
CA ASP A 12 -19.30 -2.92 16.00
C ASP A 12 -19.26 -2.06 17.27
N GLU A 13 -19.70 -2.59 18.41
CA GLU A 13 -19.67 -1.93 19.71
C GLU A 13 -18.26 -1.63 20.24
N ASP A 14 -17.25 -2.36 19.75
CA ASP A 14 -15.86 -2.23 20.20
C ASP A 14 -15.04 -1.26 19.33
N VAL A 15 -15.60 -0.69 18.26
CA VAL A 15 -14.89 0.13 17.28
C VAL A 15 -14.28 1.39 17.90
N ASP A 16 -15.03 2.05 18.76
CA ASP A 16 -14.62 3.31 19.40
C ASP A 16 -13.97 3.08 20.78
N ASP A 17 -13.75 1.82 21.17
CA ASP A 17 -13.03 1.51 22.41
C ASP A 17 -11.57 1.96 22.30
N LYS A 18 -11.06 2.51 23.42
CA LYS A 18 -9.71 3.06 23.47
C LYS A 18 -8.60 2.02 23.23
N HIS A 19 -8.84 0.76 23.58
CA HIS A 19 -7.82 -0.28 23.64
C HIS A 19 -8.09 -1.46 22.70
N ILE A 20 -9.35 -1.86 22.54
CA ILE A 20 -9.72 -3.07 21.77
C ILE A 20 -9.20 -3.05 20.34
N PRO A 21 -9.34 -1.96 19.55
CA PRO A 21 -8.81 -1.92 18.18
C PRO A 21 -7.29 -2.13 18.12
N LEU A 22 -6.56 -1.59 19.09
CA LEU A 22 -5.11 -1.75 19.16
C LEU A 22 -4.69 -3.17 19.58
N LEU A 23 -5.36 -3.75 20.56
CA LEU A 23 -5.11 -5.12 21.00
C LEU A 23 -5.42 -6.12 19.87
N LEU A 24 -6.52 -5.89 19.16
CA LEU A 24 -6.89 -6.68 17.99
C LEU A 24 -5.85 -6.56 16.89
N TRP A 25 -5.36 -5.35 16.62
CA TRP A 25 -4.27 -5.13 15.68
C TRP A 25 -3.01 -5.91 16.07
N TRP A 26 -2.55 -5.83 17.32
CA TRP A 26 -1.37 -6.57 17.77
C TRP A 26 -1.52 -8.08 17.62
N ALA A 27 -2.71 -8.61 17.90
CA ALA A 27 -2.99 -10.03 17.71
C ALA A 27 -2.92 -10.46 16.23
N ILE A 28 -3.39 -9.61 15.31
CA ILE A 28 -3.29 -9.82 13.87
C ILE A 28 -1.85 -9.66 13.39
N GLU A 29 -1.15 -8.60 13.83
CA GLU A 29 0.22 -8.30 13.44
C GLU A 29 1.18 -9.42 13.82
N ASN A 30 1.06 -9.94 15.03
CA ASN A 30 1.84 -11.10 15.47
C ASN A 30 1.64 -12.32 14.56
N LYS A 31 0.40 -12.55 14.09
CA LYS A 31 0.08 -13.62 13.15
C LYS A 31 0.51 -13.31 11.72
N ALA A 32 0.50 -12.05 11.31
CA ALA A 32 0.94 -11.65 9.99
C ALA A 32 2.42 -11.98 9.72
N VAL A 33 3.27 -11.91 10.76
CA VAL A 33 4.69 -12.28 10.66
C VAL A 33 4.88 -13.77 10.36
N SER A 34 4.14 -14.63 11.08
CA SER A 34 4.32 -16.08 11.02
C SER A 34 3.43 -16.76 9.97
N ASP A 35 2.28 -16.18 9.65
CA ASP A 35 1.25 -16.82 8.81
C ASP A 35 0.41 -15.82 8.02
N GLY A 36 1.06 -15.09 7.12
CA GLY A 36 0.36 -14.15 6.22
C GLY A 36 -0.70 -14.81 5.33
N ALA A 37 -0.59 -16.13 5.09
CA ALA A 37 -1.58 -16.89 4.34
C ALA A 37 -2.92 -16.97 5.08
N GLN A 38 -2.90 -17.11 6.40
CA GLN A 38 -4.12 -17.14 7.22
C GLN A 38 -4.76 -15.75 7.32
N VAL A 39 -3.96 -14.68 7.33
CA VAL A 39 -4.51 -13.32 7.21
C VAL A 39 -5.24 -13.15 5.88
N ALA A 40 -4.64 -13.59 4.78
CA ALA A 40 -5.30 -13.55 3.46
C ALA A 40 -6.57 -14.42 3.43
N LYS A 41 -6.57 -15.58 4.11
CA LYS A 41 -7.76 -16.46 4.23
C LYS A 41 -8.88 -15.77 5.02
N LEU A 42 -8.56 -15.08 6.12
CA LEU A 42 -9.53 -14.29 6.87
C LEU A 42 -10.18 -13.22 5.97
N LEU A 43 -9.39 -12.53 5.16
CA LEU A 43 -9.84 -11.47 4.26
C LEU A 43 -10.47 -11.98 2.95
N ALA A 44 -10.49 -13.29 2.70
CA ALA A 44 -11.29 -13.88 1.61
C ALA A 44 -12.79 -13.76 1.86
N ASP A 45 -13.19 -13.65 3.13
CA ASP A 45 -14.57 -13.32 3.50
C ASP A 45 -14.84 -11.83 3.29
N LYS A 46 -15.58 -11.49 2.24
CA LYS A 46 -15.91 -10.11 1.88
C LYS A 46 -16.72 -9.37 2.95
N SER A 47 -17.41 -10.09 3.84
CA SER A 47 -18.18 -9.46 4.91
C SER A 47 -17.28 -8.80 5.95
N ILE A 48 -16.08 -9.32 6.16
CA ILE A 48 -15.05 -8.76 7.06
C ILE A 48 -14.69 -7.32 6.64
N TRP A 49 -14.53 -7.08 5.33
CA TRP A 49 -14.16 -5.75 4.81
C TRP A 49 -15.19 -4.66 5.11
N ARG A 50 -16.45 -5.04 5.32
CA ARG A 50 -17.54 -4.09 5.58
C ARG A 50 -17.67 -3.69 7.05
N THR A 51 -16.94 -4.36 7.94
CA THR A 51 -17.02 -4.05 9.37
C THR A 51 -16.34 -2.71 9.67
N PRO A 52 -16.93 -1.87 10.53
CA PRO A 52 -16.30 -0.62 10.96
C PRO A 52 -14.91 -0.82 11.56
N MET A 53 -14.70 -1.89 12.33
CA MET A 53 -13.38 -2.25 12.88
C MET A 53 -12.33 -2.41 11.77
N MET A 54 -12.69 -3.11 10.69
CA MET A 54 -11.79 -3.31 9.56
C MET A 54 -11.48 -1.99 8.87
N GLN A 55 -12.51 -1.21 8.53
CA GLN A 55 -12.39 0.04 7.79
C GLN A 55 -11.62 1.12 8.55
N ASN A 56 -11.91 1.29 9.84
CA ASN A 56 -11.34 2.39 10.61
C ASN A 56 -9.94 2.07 11.14
N HIS A 57 -9.63 0.77 11.41
CA HIS A 57 -8.44 0.44 12.18
C HIS A 57 -7.48 -0.55 11.50
N LEU A 58 -7.94 -1.43 10.60
CA LEU A 58 -7.13 -2.57 10.20
C LEU A 58 -6.63 -2.52 8.74
N VAL A 59 -7.46 -2.09 7.78
CA VAL A 59 -7.11 -2.14 6.34
C VAL A 59 -5.78 -1.44 6.07
N LYS A 60 -5.66 -0.18 6.47
CA LYS A 60 -4.44 0.61 6.24
C LYS A 60 -3.22 -0.02 6.93
N ARG A 61 -3.38 -0.48 8.16
CA ARG A 61 -2.30 -1.13 8.93
C ARG A 61 -1.82 -2.43 8.30
N LEU A 62 -2.73 -3.22 7.73
CA LEU A 62 -2.38 -4.42 6.99
C LEU A 62 -1.55 -4.08 5.74
N GLY A 63 -1.95 -3.07 4.98
CA GLY A 63 -1.16 -2.56 3.87
C GLY A 63 0.26 -2.20 4.29
N GLN A 64 0.41 -1.39 5.34
CA GLN A 64 1.69 -0.98 5.89
C GLN A 64 2.54 -2.17 6.35
N ARG A 65 1.94 -3.10 7.11
CA ARG A 65 2.64 -4.26 7.67
C ARG A 65 3.27 -5.14 6.60
N PHE A 66 2.53 -5.45 5.53
CA PHE A 66 3.02 -6.33 4.48
C PHE A 66 3.97 -5.66 3.49
N THR A 67 4.22 -4.36 3.60
CA THR A 67 5.20 -3.66 2.78
C THR A 67 6.42 -3.14 3.54
N ALA A 68 6.31 -2.95 4.86
CA ALA A 68 7.39 -2.36 5.67
C ALA A 68 8.71 -3.15 5.61
N GLU A 69 8.66 -4.46 5.68
CA GLU A 69 9.87 -5.32 5.63
C GLU A 69 10.35 -5.62 4.21
N ARG A 70 9.55 -5.39 3.19
CA ARG A 70 9.85 -5.59 1.77
C ARG A 70 10.34 -6.99 1.41
N THR A 71 10.08 -8.00 2.26
CA THR A 71 10.43 -9.39 1.93
C THR A 71 9.56 -9.88 0.76
N PRO A 72 10.07 -10.77 -0.11
CA PRO A 72 9.29 -11.32 -1.22
C PRO A 72 7.98 -11.98 -0.75
N THR A 73 7.98 -12.64 0.41
CA THR A 73 6.81 -13.29 1.00
C THR A 73 5.76 -12.26 1.40
N ASN A 74 6.16 -11.21 2.12
CA ASN A 74 5.23 -10.16 2.55
C ASN A 74 4.67 -9.39 1.35
N LEU A 75 5.48 -9.06 0.36
CA LEU A 75 5.02 -8.39 -0.85
C LEU A 75 4.07 -9.26 -1.70
N LYS A 76 4.24 -10.59 -1.70
CA LYS A 76 3.26 -11.51 -2.30
C LYS A 76 1.93 -11.51 -1.54
N THR A 77 1.98 -11.41 -0.21
CA THR A 77 0.78 -11.27 0.61
C THR A 77 0.09 -9.92 0.34
N ALA A 78 0.84 -8.83 0.26
CA ALA A 78 0.32 -7.51 -0.13
C ALA A 78 -0.44 -7.58 -1.47
N ALA A 79 0.10 -8.26 -2.47
CA ALA A 79 -0.58 -8.50 -3.75
C ALA A 79 -1.90 -9.25 -3.59
N LYS A 80 -1.94 -10.30 -2.74
CA LYS A 80 -3.17 -11.04 -2.45
C LYS A 80 -4.22 -10.16 -1.78
N LEU A 81 -3.81 -9.29 -0.86
CA LEU A 81 -4.74 -8.36 -0.20
C LEU A 81 -5.37 -7.39 -1.20
N LEU A 82 -4.58 -6.82 -2.13
CA LEU A 82 -5.11 -5.97 -3.21
C LEU A 82 -6.11 -6.72 -4.10
N ALA A 83 -5.82 -7.98 -4.43
CA ALA A 83 -6.72 -8.80 -5.23
C ALA A 83 -8.02 -9.17 -4.49
N LEU A 84 -7.98 -9.30 -3.16
CA LEU A 84 -9.14 -9.64 -2.31
C LEU A 84 -10.00 -8.42 -1.98
N ALA A 85 -9.45 -7.21 -2.03
CA ALA A 85 -10.16 -5.98 -1.68
C ALA A 85 -11.40 -5.79 -2.59
N PRO A 86 -12.62 -5.75 -2.01
CA PRO A 86 -13.85 -5.81 -2.78
C PRO A 86 -14.19 -4.53 -3.53
N THR A 87 -13.75 -3.37 -3.03
CA THR A 87 -14.06 -2.06 -3.61
C THR A 87 -12.79 -1.26 -3.92
N ASN A 88 -12.93 -0.21 -4.73
CA ASN A 88 -11.81 0.72 -4.97
C ASN A 88 -11.41 1.45 -3.69
N ALA A 89 -12.37 1.83 -2.84
CA ALA A 89 -12.09 2.46 -1.55
C ALA A 89 -11.22 1.56 -0.65
N ASP A 90 -11.49 0.25 -0.61
CA ASP A 90 -10.67 -0.71 0.14
C ASP A 90 -9.25 -0.81 -0.42
N ARG A 91 -9.12 -0.80 -1.77
CA ARG A 91 -7.81 -0.78 -2.44
C ARG A 91 -7.04 0.50 -2.13
N ASP A 92 -7.71 1.64 -2.15
CA ASP A 92 -7.09 2.94 -1.84
C ASP A 92 -6.59 2.98 -0.40
N GLN A 93 -7.34 2.45 0.56
CA GLN A 93 -6.88 2.33 1.94
C GLN A 93 -5.68 1.39 2.08
N LEU A 94 -5.70 0.23 1.40
CA LEU A 94 -4.53 -0.67 1.38
C LEU A 94 -3.31 0.03 0.78
N VAL A 95 -3.48 0.70 -0.36
CA VAL A 95 -2.40 1.44 -1.03
C VAL A 95 -1.85 2.55 -0.14
N ALA A 96 -2.71 3.26 0.59
CA ALA A 96 -2.28 4.26 1.57
C ALA A 96 -1.36 3.65 2.64
N GLY A 97 -1.73 2.49 3.16
CA GLY A 97 -0.89 1.75 4.10
C GLY A 97 0.40 1.23 3.47
N MET A 98 0.31 0.68 2.26
CA MET A 98 1.46 0.16 1.53
C MET A 98 2.48 1.25 1.20
N GLU A 99 2.03 2.42 0.76
CA GLU A 99 2.88 3.57 0.51
C GLU A 99 3.58 4.04 1.79
N GLU A 100 2.87 4.04 2.91
CA GLU A 100 3.44 4.37 4.21
C GLU A 100 4.52 3.37 4.63
N GLY A 101 4.29 2.07 4.41
CA GLY A 101 5.28 1.01 4.68
C GLY A 101 6.51 1.07 3.77
N LEU A 102 6.37 1.58 2.56
CA LEU A 102 7.46 1.75 1.60
C LEU A 102 8.17 3.11 1.70
N ARG A 103 7.69 4.03 2.54
CA ARG A 103 8.20 5.41 2.61
C ARG A 103 9.73 5.45 2.74
N GLY A 104 10.38 6.21 1.85
CA GLY A 104 11.83 6.32 1.80
C GLY A 104 12.55 5.14 1.13
N ASN A 105 11.82 4.16 0.61
CA ASN A 105 12.39 2.95 0.03
C ASN A 105 11.67 2.55 -1.27
N ALA A 106 12.45 2.31 -2.32
CA ALA A 106 11.96 1.69 -3.54
C ALA A 106 12.14 0.17 -3.50
N VAL A 107 11.20 -0.57 -4.06
CA VAL A 107 11.30 -2.02 -4.23
C VAL A 107 11.96 -2.31 -5.56
N GLN A 108 13.22 -2.77 -5.57
CA GLN A 108 13.98 -2.97 -6.81
C GLN A 108 13.40 -4.11 -7.66
N ASN A 109 13.01 -5.21 -7.03
CA ASN A 109 12.48 -6.40 -7.68
C ASN A 109 11.11 -6.79 -7.08
N PRO A 110 10.03 -6.04 -7.35
CA PRO A 110 8.73 -6.37 -6.80
C PRO A 110 8.21 -7.70 -7.40
N PRO A 111 7.48 -8.51 -6.63
CA PRO A 111 6.84 -9.70 -7.15
C PRO A 111 5.92 -9.36 -8.34
N LYS A 112 5.95 -10.19 -9.38
CA LYS A 112 5.09 -10.02 -10.58
C LYS A 112 3.62 -9.86 -10.23
N ALA A 113 3.14 -10.60 -9.22
CA ALA A 113 1.76 -10.50 -8.74
C ALA A 113 1.43 -9.08 -8.21
N LEU A 114 2.35 -8.46 -7.43
CA LEU A 114 2.12 -7.11 -6.90
C LEU A 114 2.12 -6.07 -8.03
N LEU A 115 3.04 -6.18 -8.99
CA LEU A 115 3.03 -5.33 -10.17
C LEU A 115 1.75 -5.49 -10.98
N ALA A 116 1.28 -6.72 -11.20
CA ALA A 116 0.05 -6.96 -11.94
C ALA A 116 -1.19 -6.31 -11.30
N GLU A 117 -1.32 -6.41 -9.95
CA GLU A 117 -2.42 -5.75 -9.24
C GLU A 117 -2.26 -4.21 -9.28
N THR A 118 -1.03 -3.70 -9.18
CA THR A 118 -0.76 -2.25 -9.32
C THR A 118 -1.12 -1.74 -10.71
N VAL A 119 -0.81 -2.48 -11.78
CA VAL A 119 -1.21 -2.13 -13.17
C VAL A 119 -2.73 -2.11 -13.33
N LYS A 120 -3.44 -3.08 -12.74
CA LYS A 120 -4.93 -3.08 -12.76
C LYS A 120 -5.48 -1.83 -12.09
N LEU A 121 -4.95 -1.51 -10.91
CA LEU A 121 -5.37 -0.34 -10.15
C LEU A 121 -5.04 0.96 -10.91
N TRP A 122 -3.86 1.06 -11.49
CA TRP A 122 -3.44 2.19 -12.33
C TRP A 122 -4.40 2.48 -13.47
N LYS A 123 -4.86 1.42 -14.16
CA LYS A 123 -5.80 1.55 -15.28
C LYS A 123 -7.24 1.85 -14.85
N ALA A 124 -7.62 1.48 -13.63
CA ALA A 124 -9.01 1.55 -13.15
C ALA A 124 -9.32 2.76 -12.26
N SER A 125 -8.29 3.47 -11.78
CA SER A 125 -8.45 4.53 -10.77
C SER A 125 -7.84 5.85 -11.22
N PRO A 126 -8.31 7.00 -10.72
CA PRO A 126 -7.62 8.28 -10.90
C PRO A 126 -6.19 8.21 -10.35
N HIS A 127 -5.25 8.84 -11.05
CA HIS A 127 -3.85 8.89 -10.63
C HIS A 127 -3.65 9.92 -9.50
N THR A 128 -4.02 9.52 -8.29
CA THR A 128 -3.80 10.33 -7.10
C THR A 128 -2.29 10.40 -6.78
N PRO A 129 -1.81 11.46 -6.10
CA PRO A 129 -0.41 11.55 -5.68
C PRO A 129 0.08 10.31 -4.92
N MET A 130 -0.82 9.69 -4.14
CA MET A 130 -0.52 8.46 -3.41
C MET A 130 -0.32 7.27 -4.35
N LEU A 131 -1.19 7.09 -5.34
CA LEU A 131 -1.07 6.00 -6.32
C LEU A 131 0.17 6.17 -7.19
N ILE A 132 0.47 7.41 -7.64
CA ILE A 132 1.69 7.74 -8.38
C ILE A 132 2.92 7.37 -7.54
N SER A 133 2.95 7.75 -6.26
CA SER A 133 4.06 7.43 -5.35
C SER A 133 4.24 5.93 -5.18
N PHE A 134 3.18 5.21 -4.85
CA PHE A 134 3.20 3.75 -4.66
C PHE A 134 3.67 3.01 -5.93
N ALA A 135 3.07 3.32 -7.07
CA ALA A 135 3.40 2.68 -8.34
C ALA A 135 4.85 2.99 -8.80
N THR A 136 5.31 4.23 -8.57
CA THR A 136 6.71 4.63 -8.82
C THR A 136 7.68 3.84 -7.92
N ARG A 137 7.38 3.65 -6.61
CA ARG A 137 8.23 2.85 -5.72
C ARG A 137 8.35 1.40 -6.15
N LEU A 138 7.30 0.85 -6.76
CA LEU A 138 7.32 -0.49 -7.34
C LEU A 138 7.98 -0.53 -8.74
N GLY A 139 8.26 0.62 -9.35
CA GLY A 139 8.93 0.72 -10.66
C GLY A 139 8.00 0.51 -11.84
N LEU A 140 6.73 0.87 -11.70
CA LEU A 140 5.81 0.92 -12.84
C LEU A 140 6.27 2.02 -13.81
N PRO A 141 6.61 1.71 -15.08
CA PRO A 141 7.16 2.70 -16.01
C PRO A 141 6.23 3.88 -16.23
N GLU A 142 4.94 3.64 -16.43
CA GLU A 142 3.93 4.68 -16.67
C GLU A 142 3.82 5.65 -15.50
N ALA A 143 3.91 5.16 -14.27
CA ALA A 143 3.89 6.00 -13.07
C ALA A 143 5.16 6.82 -12.92
N MET A 144 6.31 6.27 -13.33
CA MET A 144 7.58 6.99 -13.34
C MET A 144 7.56 8.12 -14.37
N ASP A 145 7.03 7.85 -15.59
CA ASP A 145 6.90 8.85 -16.64
C ASP A 145 5.96 9.99 -16.22
N GLU A 146 4.85 9.66 -15.56
CA GLU A 146 3.93 10.67 -15.03
C GLU A 146 4.57 11.50 -13.90
N ALA A 147 5.28 10.85 -12.97
CA ALA A 147 6.02 11.55 -11.91
C ALA A 147 7.06 12.52 -12.49
N ILE A 148 7.77 12.10 -13.54
CA ILE A 148 8.74 12.95 -14.28
C ILE A 148 8.03 14.12 -14.96
N ALA A 149 6.90 13.90 -15.60
CA ALA A 149 6.11 14.95 -16.24
C ALA A 149 5.63 16.00 -15.21
N LEU A 150 5.17 15.55 -14.04
CA LEU A 150 4.77 16.43 -12.95
C LEU A 150 5.94 17.26 -12.39
N VAL A 151 7.13 16.69 -12.26
CA VAL A 151 8.34 17.45 -11.83
C VAL A 151 8.68 18.55 -12.82
N LYS A 152 8.53 18.30 -14.11
CA LYS A 152 8.81 19.28 -15.19
C LYS A 152 7.72 20.34 -15.36
N ASN A 153 6.50 20.07 -14.87
CA ASN A 153 5.38 20.98 -15.07
C ASN A 153 5.47 22.19 -14.12
N PRO A 154 5.56 23.43 -14.67
CA PRO A 154 5.67 24.64 -13.84
C PRO A 154 4.41 24.90 -12.98
N LYS A 155 3.26 24.28 -13.34
CA LYS A 155 2.01 24.40 -12.57
C LYS A 155 1.99 23.49 -11.34
N THR A 156 2.86 22.48 -11.27
CA THR A 156 2.99 21.63 -10.08
C THR A 156 3.62 22.43 -8.95
N SER A 157 3.06 22.34 -7.75
CA SER A 157 3.57 23.07 -6.59
C SER A 157 5.04 22.71 -6.27
N ALA A 158 5.79 23.66 -5.71
CA ALA A 158 7.19 23.43 -5.34
C ALA A 158 7.36 22.30 -4.31
N SER A 159 6.38 22.13 -3.40
CA SER A 159 6.37 21.05 -2.41
C SER A 159 6.20 19.69 -3.07
N GLU A 160 5.27 19.57 -4.01
CA GLU A 160 5.00 18.35 -4.75
C GLU A 160 6.17 17.97 -5.66
N ARG A 161 6.74 18.93 -6.40
CA ARG A 161 7.94 18.68 -7.21
C ARG A 161 9.09 18.14 -6.37
N ARG A 162 9.35 18.72 -5.17
CA ARG A 162 10.39 18.22 -4.25
C ARG A 162 10.09 16.79 -3.79
N ALA A 163 8.83 16.48 -3.44
CA ALA A 163 8.44 15.15 -3.03
C ALA A 163 8.64 14.12 -4.15
N LEU A 164 8.21 14.43 -5.37
CA LEU A 164 8.39 13.57 -6.54
C LEU A 164 9.87 13.41 -6.92
N THR A 165 10.68 14.48 -6.85
CA THR A 165 12.13 14.41 -7.10
C THR A 165 12.81 13.46 -6.10
N LYS A 166 12.46 13.57 -4.81
CA LYS A 166 12.95 12.64 -3.78
C LYS A 166 12.54 11.21 -4.07
N LEU A 167 11.26 10.99 -4.41
CA LEU A 167 10.72 9.68 -4.77
C LEU A 167 11.50 9.05 -5.94
N LEU A 168 11.72 9.80 -7.01
CA LEU A 168 12.46 9.33 -8.18
C LEU A 168 13.93 9.00 -7.84
N SER A 169 14.55 9.77 -6.92
CA SER A 169 15.92 9.50 -6.46
C SER A 169 16.04 8.17 -5.69
N GLU A 170 15.00 7.76 -4.97
CA GLU A 170 14.98 6.49 -4.23
C GLU A 170 15.04 5.29 -5.19
N ARG A 171 14.54 5.43 -6.42
CA ARG A 171 14.53 4.38 -7.45
C ARG A 171 15.89 4.09 -8.08
N ARG A 172 16.86 5.01 -7.99
CA ARG A 172 18.19 4.91 -8.62
C ARG A 172 18.13 4.51 -10.10
N SER A 173 17.08 4.87 -10.82
CA SER A 173 16.99 4.59 -12.25
C SER A 173 17.87 5.55 -13.03
N GLY A 174 18.54 5.06 -14.09
CA GLY A 174 19.40 5.91 -14.93
C GLY A 174 18.66 7.12 -15.53
N ASN A 175 17.37 6.99 -15.80
CA ASN A 175 16.53 8.08 -16.31
C ASN A 175 16.21 9.12 -15.22
N ALA A 176 15.98 8.69 -13.98
CA ALA A 176 15.80 9.61 -12.86
C ALA A 176 17.10 10.39 -12.57
N LEU A 177 18.26 9.73 -12.66
CA LEU A 177 19.56 10.35 -12.47
C LEU A 177 19.86 11.41 -13.55
N LYS A 178 19.60 11.11 -14.83
CA LYS A 178 19.75 12.05 -15.94
C LYS A 178 18.85 13.29 -15.79
N LEU A 179 17.65 13.09 -15.26
CA LEU A 179 16.70 14.17 -15.01
C LEU A 179 17.17 15.09 -13.88
N LEU A 180 17.71 14.51 -12.80
CA LEU A 180 18.27 15.24 -11.67
C LEU A 180 19.52 16.03 -12.08
N LEU A 181 20.40 15.45 -12.91
CA LEU A 181 21.62 16.09 -13.42
C LEU A 181 21.35 17.17 -14.48
N GLY A 182 20.24 17.10 -15.22
CA GLY A 182 19.86 18.10 -16.24
C GLY A 182 19.13 19.32 -15.67
N GLN A 183 18.96 19.42 -14.34
CA GLN A 183 18.35 20.56 -13.64
C GLN A 183 19.38 21.47 -12.95
N PHE A 184 20.67 21.18 -13.08
CA PHE A 184 21.80 21.97 -12.68
C PHE A 184 22.63 22.38 -13.91
#